data_c2055ff5c6761e6d2ea3d83b2bfcb5a3
#
_entry.id   c2055ff5c6761e6d2ea3d83b2bfcb5a3
#
_cell.length_a   1.000
_cell.length_b   1.000
_cell.length_c   1.000
_cell.angle_alpha   90.00
_cell.angle_beta   90.00
_cell.angle_gamma   90.00
#
_symmetry.space_group_name_H-M   'P 1'
#
loop_
_entity.id
_entity.type
_entity.pdbx_description
1 polymer ?
#
loop_
_entity_poly.entity_id
_entity_poly.type
_entity_poly.pdbx_seq_one_letter_code
_entity_poly.pdbx_strand_id
1 'polypeptide(L)'
;MWKKWRTGDLDVESILEEAYKVPGSHSVFFGGFGIGSDIIPDYNKMYKEQAALIHRLADKSGGVFLGRCADAVLADTPDCYHIFIYADDAFREKRSKEAYEGISLKEMDKEDVSRQRYYNYYTGRTWGDPLNYDLMINTGKTDLEDAADMIIDYIEKVQSE
;
A
#
# COMPACT_ATOMS: atom_id res chain seq x y z
N MET A 1 9.40 14.79 16.69
CA MET A 1 8.19 15.03 15.87
C MET A 1 7.43 13.77 15.55
N TRP A 2 8.05 12.63 15.30
CA TRP A 2 7.44 11.32 15.03
C TRP A 2 6.44 10.80 16.10
N LYS A 3 6.48 11.29 17.33
CA LYS A 3 5.56 10.87 18.40
C LYS A 3 4.11 11.37 18.24
N LYS A 4 3.84 12.32 17.35
CA LYS A 4 2.50 12.90 17.19
C LYS A 4 1.59 12.06 16.27
N TRP A 5 2.17 11.21 15.45
CA TRP A 5 1.46 10.28 14.55
C TRP A 5 1.21 8.91 15.19
N ARG A 6 1.70 8.71 16.41
CA ARG A 6 1.38 7.51 17.18
C ARG A 6 0.05 7.71 17.88
N THR A 7 -0.94 7.05 17.34
CA THR A 7 -2.11 6.54 18.04
C THR A 7 -2.87 7.55 18.93
N GLY A 8 -3.83 8.24 18.38
CA GLY A 8 -5.09 8.34 19.08
C GLY A 8 -5.58 6.93 19.37
N ASP A 9 -6.41 6.72 20.38
CA ASP A 9 -6.94 5.45 20.91
C ASP A 9 -7.55 4.48 19.86
N LEU A 10 -6.83 4.17 18.78
CA LEU A 10 -7.20 3.15 17.82
C LEU A 10 -6.70 1.82 18.35
N ASP A 11 -7.64 0.99 18.73
CA ASP A 11 -7.39 -0.42 18.94
C ASP A 11 -7.11 -1.09 17.59
N VAL A 12 -5.86 -0.91 17.12
CA VAL A 12 -5.37 -1.48 15.86
C VAL A 12 -5.49 -2.99 15.88
N GLU A 13 -5.39 -3.60 17.04
CA GLU A 13 -5.48 -5.05 17.24
C GLU A 13 -6.90 -5.54 16.93
N SER A 14 -7.94 -4.88 17.45
CA SER A 14 -9.33 -5.25 17.13
C SER A 14 -9.70 -5.02 15.67
N ILE A 15 -9.13 -3.99 15.04
CA ILE A 15 -9.36 -3.67 13.63
C ILE A 15 -8.65 -4.69 12.74
N LEU A 16 -7.43 -5.07 13.09
CA LEU A 16 -6.69 -6.14 12.40
C LEU A 16 -7.40 -7.49 12.59
N GLU A 17 -7.86 -7.82 13.79
CA GLU A 17 -8.64 -9.03 14.02
C GLU A 17 -9.93 -9.08 13.18
N GLU A 18 -10.62 -7.96 13.03
CA GLU A 18 -11.81 -7.88 12.17
C GLU A 18 -11.44 -8.03 10.68
N ALA A 19 -10.33 -7.42 10.24
CA ALA A 19 -9.80 -7.59 8.90
C ALA A 19 -9.27 -9.02 8.65
N TYR A 20 -8.73 -9.68 9.67
CA TYR A 20 -8.24 -11.07 9.59
C TYR A 20 -9.36 -12.10 9.67
N LYS A 21 -10.54 -11.77 10.15
CA LYS A 21 -11.71 -12.66 10.15
C LYS A 21 -12.32 -12.85 8.76
N VAL A 22 -11.89 -12.09 7.76
CA VAL A 22 -12.30 -12.31 6.37
C VAL A 22 -11.61 -13.59 5.85
N PRO A 23 -12.35 -14.67 5.54
CA PRO A 23 -11.76 -15.90 5.05
C PRO A 23 -10.95 -15.65 3.77
N GLY A 24 -9.67 -16.02 3.77
CA GLY A 24 -8.77 -15.87 2.62
C GLY A 24 -7.83 -14.67 2.66
N SER A 25 -7.87 -13.82 3.68
CA SER A 25 -7.01 -12.62 3.75
C SER A 25 -5.52 -12.93 3.88
N HIS A 26 -5.14 -14.08 4.43
CA HIS A 26 -3.75 -14.46 4.67
C HIS A 26 -3.01 -15.00 3.45
N SER A 27 -3.68 -15.69 2.54
CA SER A 27 -3.01 -16.32 1.41
C SER A 27 -2.99 -15.49 0.13
N VAL A 28 -3.77 -14.42 0.07
CA VAL A 28 -3.84 -13.55 -1.11
C VAL A 28 -2.75 -12.48 -1.10
N PHE A 29 -2.06 -12.31 0.03
CA PHE A 29 -1.12 -11.19 0.21
C PHE A 29 0.34 -11.53 -0.04
N PHE A 30 0.76 -12.78 0.17
CA PHE A 30 2.15 -13.21 0.09
C PHE A 30 2.39 -14.50 -0.70
N GLY A 31 1.40 -15.08 -1.30
CA GLY A 31 1.60 -16.34 -1.96
C GLY A 31 0.93 -16.38 -3.30
N GLY A 32 1.70 -16.67 -4.29
CA GLY A 32 1.24 -16.95 -5.61
C GLY A 32 0.04 -17.90 -5.62
N PHE A 33 -0.70 -17.84 -6.69
CA PHE A 33 -1.76 -18.74 -7.06
C PHE A 33 -1.44 -20.22 -6.76
N GLY A 34 -1.63 -20.63 -5.52
CA GLY A 34 -1.70 -22.03 -5.10
C GLY A 34 -3.17 -22.40 -5.06
N ILE A 35 -3.67 -22.90 -6.16
CA ILE A 35 -5.05 -23.36 -6.31
C ILE A 35 -5.24 -24.61 -5.48
N GLY A 36 -5.84 -24.44 -4.31
CA GLY A 36 -6.63 -25.48 -3.68
C GLY A 36 -8.08 -25.27 -4.11
N SER A 37 -8.65 -26.22 -4.79
CA SER A 37 -9.75 -26.09 -5.72
C SER A 37 -11.16 -25.97 -5.16
N ASP A 38 -11.42 -25.50 -3.94
CA ASP A 38 -12.79 -25.57 -3.41
C ASP A 38 -13.38 -24.28 -2.81
N ILE A 39 -12.63 -23.18 -2.74
CA ILE A 39 -13.19 -21.88 -2.37
C ILE A 39 -12.52 -20.81 -3.24
N ILE A 40 -13.16 -20.46 -4.35
CA ILE A 40 -12.78 -19.27 -5.10
C ILE A 40 -13.23 -18.08 -4.24
N PRO A 41 -12.31 -17.30 -3.65
CA PRO A 41 -12.69 -16.11 -2.90
C PRO A 41 -13.45 -15.16 -3.83
N ASP A 42 -14.56 -14.61 -3.37
CA ASP A 42 -15.20 -13.51 -4.09
C ASP A 42 -14.32 -12.26 -3.97
N TYR A 43 -13.37 -12.14 -4.86
CA TYR A 43 -12.42 -11.03 -4.91
C TYR A 43 -13.12 -9.67 -4.97
N ASN A 44 -14.30 -9.60 -5.58
CA ASN A 44 -15.09 -8.37 -5.65
C ASN A 44 -15.64 -7.99 -4.28
N LYS A 45 -16.11 -8.98 -3.53
CA LYS A 45 -16.56 -8.77 -2.15
C LYS A 45 -15.40 -8.33 -1.27
N MET A 46 -14.28 -9.02 -1.36
CA MET A 46 -13.06 -8.70 -0.61
C MET A 46 -12.58 -7.27 -0.90
N TYR A 47 -12.53 -6.85 -2.16
CA TYR A 47 -12.16 -5.47 -2.51
C TYR A 47 -13.10 -4.45 -1.88
N LYS A 48 -14.42 -4.67 -1.96
CA LYS A 48 -15.42 -3.76 -1.37
C LYS A 48 -15.28 -3.65 0.15
N GLU A 49 -15.06 -4.76 0.83
CA GLU A 49 -14.86 -4.78 2.29
C GLU A 49 -13.57 -4.06 2.69
N GLN A 50 -12.47 -4.27 1.95
CA GLN A 50 -11.22 -3.55 2.16
C GLN A 50 -11.38 -2.03 1.93
N ALA A 51 -12.04 -1.64 0.84
CA ALA A 51 -12.29 -0.23 0.56
C ALA A 51 -13.13 0.44 1.66
N ALA A 52 -14.19 -0.23 2.12
CA ALA A 52 -15.01 0.25 3.22
C ALA A 52 -14.22 0.37 4.55
N LEU A 53 -13.29 -0.55 4.81
CA LEU A 53 -12.42 -0.48 5.98
C LEU A 53 -11.43 0.70 5.88
N ILE A 54 -10.80 0.90 4.70
CA ILE A 54 -9.89 2.02 4.46
C ILE A 54 -10.61 3.35 4.71
N HIS A 55 -11.81 3.55 4.16
CA HIS A 55 -12.61 4.75 4.43
C HIS A 55 -12.87 4.96 5.92
N ARG A 56 -13.34 3.93 6.62
CA ARG A 56 -13.63 4.03 8.07
C ARG A 56 -12.39 4.40 8.88
N LEU A 57 -11.22 3.89 8.50
CA LEU A 57 -9.96 4.20 9.18
C LEU A 57 -9.50 5.63 8.89
N ALA A 58 -9.61 6.07 7.63
CA ALA A 58 -9.27 7.42 7.23
C ALA A 58 -10.14 8.46 7.95
N ASP A 59 -11.47 8.21 8.03
CA ASP A 59 -12.43 9.09 8.72
C ASP A 59 -12.18 9.20 10.21
N LYS A 60 -11.66 8.14 10.84
CA LYS A 60 -11.50 8.10 12.30
C LYS A 60 -10.31 8.89 12.83
N SER A 61 -9.15 8.75 12.17
CA SER A 61 -7.88 9.24 12.75
C SER A 61 -6.83 9.64 11.74
N GLY A 62 -7.09 9.44 10.46
CA GLY A 62 -6.04 9.47 9.45
C GLY A 62 -5.01 8.35 9.68
N GLY A 63 -4.03 8.24 8.80
CA GLY A 63 -2.97 7.24 8.94
C GLY A 63 -2.18 7.04 7.67
N VAL A 64 -1.26 6.08 7.70
CA VAL A 64 -0.49 5.65 6.54
C VAL A 64 -1.05 4.33 6.05
N PHE A 65 -1.56 4.32 4.81
CA PHE A 65 -2.11 3.15 4.15
C PHE A 65 -1.12 2.61 3.12
N LEU A 66 -0.78 1.33 3.22
CA LEU A 66 0.16 0.70 2.29
C LEU A 66 -0.56 -0.21 1.30
N GLY A 67 -0.53 0.18 0.03
CA GLY A 67 -1.11 -0.60 -1.08
C GLY A 67 -2.64 -0.70 -1.00
N ARG A 68 -3.19 -1.84 -1.42
CA ARG A 68 -4.65 -2.13 -1.39
C ARG A 68 -5.51 -1.16 -2.19
N CYS A 69 -4.94 -0.52 -3.20
CA CYS A 69 -5.60 0.55 -3.97
C CYS A 69 -6.08 1.71 -3.09
N ALA A 70 -5.43 1.95 -1.93
CA ALA A 70 -5.86 2.98 -1.00
C ALA A 70 -5.84 4.38 -1.63
N ASP A 71 -4.88 4.64 -2.52
CA ASP A 71 -4.80 5.84 -3.34
C ASP A 71 -6.05 6.07 -4.19
N ALA A 72 -6.57 5.01 -4.82
CA ALA A 72 -7.79 5.09 -5.61
C ALA A 72 -9.05 5.14 -4.74
N VAL A 73 -9.05 4.42 -3.62
CA VAL A 73 -10.17 4.41 -2.65
C VAL A 73 -10.34 5.79 -2.00
N LEU A 74 -9.24 6.46 -1.66
CA LEU A 74 -9.24 7.75 -0.98
C LEU A 74 -9.03 8.94 -1.93
N ALA A 75 -9.15 8.76 -3.23
CA ALA A 75 -8.83 9.77 -4.25
C ALA A 75 -9.59 11.10 -4.06
N ASP A 76 -10.83 11.03 -3.59
CA ASP A 76 -11.69 12.20 -3.36
C ASP A 76 -11.74 12.60 -1.87
N THR A 77 -10.88 12.02 -1.03
CA THR A 77 -10.84 12.32 0.41
C THR A 77 -9.93 13.52 0.65
N PRO A 78 -10.41 14.57 1.31
CA PRO A 78 -9.56 15.72 1.65
C PRO A 78 -8.35 15.32 2.50
N ASP A 79 -7.27 16.05 2.37
CA ASP A 79 -6.03 15.86 3.13
C ASP A 79 -5.40 14.45 2.99
N CYS A 80 -5.70 13.77 1.89
CA CYS A 80 -5.04 12.53 1.47
C CYS A 80 -3.97 12.80 0.43
N TYR A 81 -2.76 12.27 0.66
CA TYR A 81 -1.61 12.42 -0.23
C TYR A 81 -1.18 11.05 -0.73
N HIS A 82 -1.04 10.93 -2.04
CA HIS A 82 -0.75 9.67 -2.72
C HIS A 82 0.71 9.61 -3.11
N ILE A 83 1.45 8.70 -2.48
CA ILE A 83 2.90 8.59 -2.65
C ILE A 83 3.24 7.26 -3.33
N PHE A 84 4.05 7.32 -4.37
CA PHE A 84 4.56 6.12 -5.03
C PHE A 84 6.06 5.96 -4.78
N ILE A 85 6.43 4.82 -4.19
CA ILE A 85 7.83 4.48 -3.92
C ILE A 85 8.29 3.46 -4.95
N TYR A 86 9.43 3.71 -5.57
CA TYR A 86 10.03 2.81 -6.55
C TYR A 86 11.55 2.76 -6.42
N ALA A 87 12.16 1.79 -7.06
CA ALA A 87 13.61 1.69 -7.17
C ALA A 87 14.00 0.89 -8.43
N ASP A 88 15.25 1.02 -8.85
CA ASP A 88 15.82 0.19 -9.91
C ASP A 88 16.09 -1.25 -9.43
N ASP A 89 16.25 -2.16 -10.39
CA ASP A 89 16.39 -3.59 -10.12
C ASP A 89 17.64 -3.91 -9.29
N ALA A 90 18.73 -3.20 -9.50
CA ALA A 90 19.96 -3.43 -8.75
C ALA A 90 19.78 -3.12 -7.25
N PHE A 91 19.07 -2.03 -6.93
CA PHE A 91 18.73 -1.68 -5.57
C PHE A 91 17.72 -2.67 -4.98
N ARG A 92 16.68 -3.04 -5.73
CA ARG A 92 15.66 -4.00 -5.31
C ARG A 92 16.30 -5.34 -4.95
N GLU A 93 17.21 -5.85 -5.77
CA GLU A 93 17.92 -7.10 -5.52
C GLU A 93 18.81 -7.02 -4.27
N LYS A 94 19.57 -5.92 -4.11
CA LYS A 94 20.38 -5.68 -2.92
C LYS A 94 19.51 -5.66 -1.66
N ARG A 95 18.44 -4.87 -1.67
CA ARG A 95 17.52 -4.71 -0.55
C ARG A 95 16.83 -6.02 -0.18
N SER A 96 16.49 -6.84 -1.17
CA SER A 96 15.90 -8.16 -0.95
C SER A 96 16.84 -9.07 -0.16
N LYS A 97 18.11 -9.10 -0.50
CA LYS A 97 19.13 -9.90 0.21
C LYS A 97 19.35 -9.43 1.64
N GLU A 98 19.23 -8.13 1.89
CA GLU A 98 19.48 -7.52 3.20
C GLU A 98 18.27 -7.59 4.15
N ALA A 99 17.06 -7.52 3.63
CA ALA A 99 15.87 -7.30 4.44
C ALA A 99 14.70 -8.28 4.19
N TYR A 100 14.73 -9.08 3.12
CA TYR A 100 13.59 -9.89 2.68
C TYR A 100 13.95 -11.32 2.27
N GLU A 101 14.85 -11.96 2.99
CA GLU A 101 15.23 -13.39 2.79
C GLU A 101 15.76 -13.72 1.38
N GLY A 102 16.12 -12.71 0.57
CA GLY A 102 16.73 -12.90 -0.73
C GLY A 102 15.76 -13.33 -1.83
N ILE A 103 14.53 -12.85 -1.81
CA ILE A 103 13.57 -13.04 -2.91
C ILE A 103 14.19 -12.57 -4.24
N SER A 104 14.10 -13.39 -5.27
CA SER A 104 14.69 -13.09 -6.58
C SER A 104 13.94 -11.95 -7.30
N LEU A 105 14.63 -11.21 -8.18
CA LEU A 105 14.01 -10.21 -9.05
C LEU A 105 12.82 -10.77 -9.81
N LYS A 106 12.95 -11.98 -10.34
CA LYS A 106 11.89 -12.65 -11.09
C LYS A 106 10.62 -12.86 -10.25
N GLU A 107 10.77 -13.13 -8.96
CA GLU A 107 9.64 -13.26 -8.04
C GLU A 107 9.05 -11.90 -7.71
N MET A 108 9.89 -10.90 -7.47
CA MET A 108 9.44 -9.51 -7.26
C MET A 108 8.67 -8.97 -8.47
N ASP A 109 9.14 -9.23 -9.68
CA ASP A 109 8.45 -8.82 -10.92
C ASP A 109 7.10 -9.52 -11.09
N LYS A 110 7.00 -10.79 -10.72
CA LYS A 110 5.70 -11.49 -10.70
C LYS A 110 4.72 -10.85 -9.74
N GLU A 111 5.20 -10.49 -8.55
CA GLU A 111 4.39 -9.80 -7.56
C GLU A 111 3.94 -8.43 -8.07
N ASP A 112 4.81 -7.67 -8.72
CA ASP A 112 4.48 -6.36 -9.27
C ASP A 112 3.48 -6.48 -10.43
N VAL A 113 3.63 -7.46 -11.31
CA VAL A 113 2.62 -7.77 -12.35
C VAL A 113 1.28 -8.14 -11.72
N SER A 114 1.27 -8.89 -10.62
CA SER A 114 0.05 -9.25 -9.91
C SER A 114 -0.61 -8.01 -9.29
N ARG A 115 0.17 -7.14 -8.62
CA ARG A 115 -0.30 -5.86 -8.07
C ARG A 115 -0.87 -4.95 -9.14
N GLN A 116 -0.15 -4.80 -10.26
CA GLN A 116 -0.59 -4.01 -11.41
C GLN A 116 -1.93 -4.50 -11.97
N ARG A 117 -2.09 -5.81 -12.17
CA ARG A 117 -3.34 -6.40 -12.67
C ARG A 117 -4.50 -6.15 -11.70
N TYR A 118 -4.28 -6.38 -10.42
CA TYR A 118 -5.26 -6.13 -9.37
C TYR A 118 -5.68 -4.65 -9.36
N TYR A 119 -4.71 -3.76 -9.30
CA TYR A 119 -4.94 -2.32 -9.29
C TYR A 119 -5.73 -1.86 -10.53
N ASN A 120 -5.24 -2.20 -11.73
CA ASN A 120 -5.89 -1.77 -12.98
C ASN A 120 -7.32 -2.31 -13.10
N TYR A 121 -7.55 -3.54 -12.65
CA TYR A 121 -8.88 -4.15 -12.70
C TYR A 121 -9.89 -3.45 -11.78
N TYR A 122 -9.52 -3.20 -10.53
CA TYR A 122 -10.45 -2.66 -9.54
C TYR A 122 -10.59 -1.14 -9.59
N THR A 123 -9.57 -0.42 -10.03
CA THR A 123 -9.58 1.05 -10.04
C THR A 123 -9.87 1.65 -11.40
N GLY A 124 -9.68 0.89 -12.47
CA GLY A 124 -9.71 1.40 -13.84
C GLY A 124 -8.54 2.33 -14.18
N ARG A 125 -7.58 2.48 -13.26
CA ARG A 125 -6.39 3.33 -13.42
C ARG A 125 -5.17 2.49 -13.79
N THR A 126 -4.10 3.12 -14.26
CA THR A 126 -2.81 2.47 -14.52
C THR A 126 -1.93 2.56 -13.28
N TRP A 127 -1.48 1.41 -12.75
CA TRP A 127 -0.56 1.38 -11.62
C TRP A 127 0.79 2.00 -11.97
N GLY A 128 1.28 2.90 -11.15
CA GLY A 128 2.54 3.62 -11.37
C GLY A 128 2.44 4.78 -12.38
N ASP A 129 1.24 5.12 -12.86
CA ASP A 129 1.04 6.33 -13.66
C ASP A 129 1.24 7.58 -12.79
N PRO A 130 2.18 8.48 -13.14
CA PRO A 130 2.45 9.68 -12.36
C PRO A 130 1.22 10.56 -12.06
N LEU A 131 0.20 10.52 -12.91
CA LEU A 131 -1.03 11.28 -12.71
C LEU A 131 -1.91 10.79 -11.57
N ASN A 132 -1.60 9.62 -11.01
CA ASN A 132 -2.32 9.06 -9.86
C ASN A 132 -1.67 9.42 -8.52
N TYR A 133 -0.49 10.04 -8.51
CA TYR A 133 0.30 10.27 -7.31
C TYR A 133 0.74 11.72 -7.18
N ASP A 134 0.75 12.22 -5.96
CA ASP A 134 1.20 13.58 -5.63
C ASP A 134 2.73 13.65 -5.58
N LEU A 135 3.38 12.55 -5.18
CA LEU A 135 4.83 12.45 -5.07
C LEU A 135 5.32 11.04 -5.44
N MET A 136 6.38 10.97 -6.25
CA MET A 136 7.04 9.71 -6.60
C MET A 136 8.51 9.75 -6.18
N ILE A 137 8.94 8.77 -5.36
CA ILE A 137 10.30 8.76 -4.79
C ILE A 137 11.06 7.52 -5.22
N ASN A 138 12.27 7.73 -5.75
CA ASN A 138 13.21 6.66 -6.07
C ASN A 138 14.11 6.35 -4.86
N THR A 139 13.77 5.32 -4.08
CA THR A 139 14.55 4.90 -2.92
C THR A 139 15.86 4.16 -3.26
N GLY A 140 16.12 3.92 -4.53
CA GLY A 140 17.45 3.53 -5.01
C GLY A 140 18.44 4.69 -5.06
N LYS A 141 17.95 5.93 -4.93
CA LYS A 141 18.76 7.17 -4.97
C LYS A 141 18.63 8.04 -3.73
N THR A 142 17.61 7.79 -2.93
CA THR A 142 17.29 8.53 -1.70
C THR A 142 17.19 7.49 -0.60
N ASP A 143 17.85 7.71 0.53
CA ASP A 143 17.69 6.78 1.64
C ASP A 143 16.29 6.87 2.28
N LEU A 144 15.97 5.95 3.20
CA LEU A 144 14.61 5.86 3.72
C LEU A 144 14.26 7.00 4.68
N GLU A 145 15.24 7.56 5.37
CA GLU A 145 15.04 8.69 6.29
C GLU A 145 14.79 9.96 5.48
N ASP A 146 15.65 10.23 4.49
CA ASP A 146 15.47 11.35 3.56
C ASP A 146 14.15 11.25 2.79
N ALA A 147 13.77 10.05 2.35
CA ALA A 147 12.50 9.85 1.66
C ALA A 147 11.29 10.16 2.57
N ALA A 148 11.37 9.80 3.84
CA ALA A 148 10.34 10.12 4.81
C ALA A 148 10.26 11.63 5.08
N ASP A 149 11.41 12.30 5.21
CA ASP A 149 11.47 13.76 5.39
C ASP A 149 10.91 14.49 4.16
N MET A 150 11.24 14.05 2.95
CA MET A 150 10.66 14.60 1.71
C MET A 150 9.13 14.51 1.68
N ILE A 151 8.55 13.40 2.16
CA ILE A 151 7.09 13.24 2.24
C ILE A 151 6.51 14.24 3.24
N ILE A 152 7.12 14.37 4.42
CA ILE A 152 6.66 15.27 5.47
C ILE A 152 6.73 16.72 4.99
N ASP A 153 7.85 17.13 4.42
CA ASP A 153 8.05 18.49 3.89
C ASP A 153 7.03 18.82 2.79
N TYR A 154 6.76 17.84 1.90
CA TYR A 154 5.74 18.02 0.88
C TYR A 154 4.36 18.28 1.49
N ILE A 155 3.94 17.44 2.44
CA ILE A 155 2.64 17.54 3.10
C ILE A 155 2.52 18.87 3.85
N GLU A 156 3.52 19.25 4.64
CA GLU A 156 3.54 20.51 5.39
C GLU A 156 3.45 21.73 4.47
N LYS A 157 4.11 21.67 3.32
CA LYS A 157 4.08 22.74 2.34
C LYS A 157 2.70 22.89 1.70
N VAL A 158 2.09 21.79 1.26
CA VAL A 158 0.76 21.83 0.62
C VAL A 158 -0.32 22.26 1.61
N GLN A 159 -0.21 21.88 2.90
CA GLN A 159 -1.16 22.29 3.94
C GLN A 159 -1.01 23.77 4.36
N SER A 160 0.08 24.42 4.00
CA SER A 160 0.33 25.82 4.34
C SER A 160 -0.14 26.81 3.27
N GLU A 161 -0.56 26.33 2.11
CA GLU A 161 -1.10 27.11 0.99
C GLU A 161 -2.63 27.26 1.10
#